data_ef499ae6560418aa9ee0cc83ed562ca0
#
_entry.id   ef499ae6560418aa9ee0cc83ed562ca0
#
_cell.length_a   1.000
_cell.length_b   1.000
_cell.length_c   1.000
_cell.angle_alpha   90.00
_cell.angle_beta   90.00
_cell.angle_gamma   90.00
#
_symmetry.space_group_name_H-M   'P 1'
#
loop_
_entity.id
_entity.type
_entity.pdbx_description
1 polymer ?
#
loop_
_entity_poly.entity_id
_entity_poly.type
_entity_poly.pdbx_seq_one_letter_code
_entity_poly.pdbx_strand_id
1 'polypeptide(L)'
;LALLGCQATATEPAKAKPAAKPQAPSIPIHQAAYKGSADVIRQHLAAGTPVDTTNQYGSTPLHYAARSGKADAAKLLIASRAKVNLKDSKEITPLHLAASGGHTKVVALLLANGADYKITCGERKEPALFAAVNKNRAKVVALLLSKGADVNAKDAFAETALDSAVGKGLPEMVALLAKNGAKVNGGGGTSPLHKAASTGQKEIVEILIANKAKVNITIAFGDTPLDWANRNGKKDIAAILKKHGGKTGEELESGN
;
A
#
# COMPACT_ATOMS: atom_id res chain seq x y z
N LEU A 1 39.37 52.38 69.10
CA LEU A 1 39.55 51.30 68.11
C LEU A 1 38.20 50.91 67.55
N ALA A 2 37.91 51.35 66.34
CA ALA A 2 36.71 51.01 65.61
C ALA A 2 37.02 49.86 64.63
N LEU A 3 36.30 48.75 64.75
CA LEU A 3 36.30 47.63 63.80
C LEU A 3 35.25 47.89 62.75
N LEU A 4 35.66 48.21 61.48
CA LEU A 4 34.85 48.25 60.33
C LEU A 4 34.59 46.80 59.85
N GLY A 5 33.33 46.32 59.97
CA GLY A 5 32.90 45.08 59.40
C GLY A 5 32.57 45.27 57.89
N CYS A 6 33.35 44.62 56.99
CA CYS A 6 33.00 44.48 55.58
C CYS A 6 31.90 43.45 55.49
N GLN A 7 30.66 43.90 55.12
CA GLN A 7 29.60 43.01 54.67
C GLN A 7 29.77 42.78 53.16
N ALA A 8 30.18 41.57 52.80
CA ALA A 8 30.14 41.12 51.40
C ALA A 8 28.71 40.82 51.05
N THR A 9 28.12 41.64 50.16
CA THR A 9 26.83 41.37 49.56
C THR A 9 27.02 40.27 48.52
N ALA A 10 26.58 39.05 48.83
CA ALA A 10 26.47 37.97 47.85
C ALA A 10 25.36 38.31 46.87
N THR A 11 25.73 38.69 45.65
CA THR A 11 24.81 38.77 44.53
C THR A 11 24.40 37.37 44.10
N GLU A 12 23.13 36.97 44.35
CA GLU A 12 22.55 35.75 43.80
C GLU A 12 22.70 35.77 42.25
N PRO A 13 23.12 34.62 41.64
CA PRO A 13 23.16 34.55 40.19
C PRO A 13 21.72 34.67 39.65
N ALA A 14 21.47 35.66 38.81
CA ALA A 14 20.20 35.90 38.15
C ALA A 14 19.77 34.61 37.43
N LYS A 15 18.62 34.04 37.80
CA LYS A 15 17.98 32.92 37.07
C LYS A 15 17.85 33.32 35.61
N ALA A 16 18.64 32.67 34.75
CA ALA A 16 18.56 32.88 33.31
C ALA A 16 17.12 32.65 32.86
N LYS A 17 16.52 33.69 32.24
CA LYS A 17 15.20 33.62 31.68
C LYS A 17 15.16 32.48 30.64
N PRO A 18 14.23 31.53 30.72
CA PRO A 18 14.18 30.46 29.75
C PRO A 18 14.12 31.04 28.31
N ALA A 19 15.05 30.59 27.46
CA ALA A 19 15.09 31.04 26.07
C ALA A 19 13.72 30.87 25.42
N ALA A 20 13.22 31.93 24.80
CA ALA A 20 11.93 31.90 24.09
C ALA A 20 11.96 30.78 23.04
N LYS A 21 10.92 29.95 23.01
CA LYS A 21 10.82 28.90 21.97
C LYS A 21 10.89 29.56 20.59
N PRO A 22 11.63 28.93 19.64
CA PRO A 22 11.67 29.44 18.27
C PRO A 22 10.26 29.56 17.69
N GLN A 23 10.01 30.60 16.91
CA GLN A 23 8.74 30.76 16.22
C GLN A 23 8.61 29.70 15.11
N ALA A 24 7.44 29.09 14.98
CA ALA A 24 7.18 28.13 13.91
C ALA A 24 7.25 28.83 12.53
N PRO A 25 7.81 28.15 11.49
CA PRO A 25 7.85 28.67 10.14
C PRO A 25 6.46 28.98 9.56
N SER A 26 6.39 29.92 8.63
CA SER A 26 5.14 30.28 7.93
C SER A 26 4.62 29.16 7.00
N ILE A 27 5.52 28.30 6.49
CA ILE A 27 5.15 27.14 5.66
C ILE A 27 4.66 26.02 6.58
N PRO A 28 3.41 25.52 6.43
CA PRO A 28 2.91 24.43 7.28
C PRO A 28 3.78 23.16 7.23
N ILE A 29 3.93 22.47 8.35
CA ILE A 29 4.76 21.26 8.45
C ILE A 29 4.32 20.17 7.46
N HIS A 30 3.03 20.05 7.14
CA HIS A 30 2.52 19.13 6.11
C HIS A 30 3.09 19.45 4.73
N GLN A 31 3.12 20.74 4.36
CA GLN A 31 3.69 21.18 3.09
C GLN A 31 5.20 20.99 3.06
N ALA A 32 5.89 21.27 4.16
CA ALA A 32 7.32 20.99 4.30
C ALA A 32 7.63 19.50 4.12
N ALA A 33 6.82 18.62 4.71
CA ALA A 33 6.94 17.17 4.56
C ALA A 33 6.69 16.72 3.11
N TYR A 34 5.68 17.26 2.46
CA TYR A 34 5.38 16.98 1.05
C TYR A 34 6.53 17.40 0.11
N LYS A 35 7.11 18.59 0.36
CA LYS A 35 8.27 19.08 -0.41
C LYS A 35 9.58 18.37 -0.07
N GLY A 36 9.66 17.73 1.11
CA GLY A 36 10.89 17.11 1.62
C GLY A 36 11.84 18.11 2.28
N SER A 37 11.35 19.26 2.73
CA SER A 37 12.14 20.34 3.33
C SER A 37 12.51 20.01 4.78
N ALA A 38 13.59 19.24 4.98
CA ALA A 38 13.99 18.74 6.30
C ALA A 38 14.26 19.87 7.30
N ASP A 39 14.85 20.99 6.88
CA ASP A 39 15.16 22.10 7.77
C ASP A 39 13.89 22.79 8.31
N VAL A 40 12.87 22.98 7.44
CA VAL A 40 11.59 23.54 7.84
C VAL A 40 10.88 22.59 8.83
N ILE A 41 10.96 21.26 8.60
CA ILE A 41 10.42 20.27 9.53
C ILE A 41 11.13 20.38 10.89
N ARG A 42 12.48 20.46 10.94
CA ARG A 42 13.24 20.64 12.19
C ARG A 42 12.84 21.93 12.93
N GLN A 43 12.67 23.05 12.22
CA GLN A 43 12.24 24.31 12.81
C GLN A 43 10.85 24.20 13.45
N HIS A 44 9.89 23.53 12.79
CA HIS A 44 8.58 23.26 13.37
C HIS A 44 8.66 22.44 14.65
N LEU A 45 9.44 21.34 14.63
CA LEU A 45 9.61 20.47 15.80
C LEU A 45 10.29 21.22 16.94
N ALA A 46 11.31 22.04 16.67
CA ALA A 46 11.98 22.88 17.67
C ALA A 46 11.04 23.94 18.26
N ALA A 47 10.13 24.49 17.47
CA ALA A 47 9.09 25.42 17.93
C ALA A 47 7.98 24.73 18.76
N GLY A 48 8.01 23.39 18.86
CA GLY A 48 7.05 22.61 19.64
C GLY A 48 5.80 22.18 18.84
N THR A 49 5.81 22.27 17.49
CA THR A 49 4.74 21.71 16.67
C THR A 49 4.67 20.20 16.87
N PRO A 50 3.52 19.61 17.26
CA PRO A 50 3.41 18.16 17.41
C PRO A 50 3.72 17.44 16.10
N VAL A 51 4.56 16.39 16.16
CA VAL A 51 4.97 15.63 14.96
C VAL A 51 3.82 14.95 14.25
N ASP A 52 2.78 14.57 14.99
CA ASP A 52 1.55 13.93 14.48
C ASP A 52 0.39 14.93 14.35
N THR A 53 0.67 16.24 14.25
CA THR A 53 -0.39 17.23 14.01
C THR A 53 -1.17 16.86 12.75
N THR A 54 -2.50 16.97 12.79
CA THR A 54 -3.37 16.61 11.67
C THR A 54 -3.95 17.84 10.98
N ASN A 55 -4.18 17.71 9.70
CA ASN A 55 -4.98 18.68 8.96
C ASN A 55 -6.47 18.33 9.01
N GLN A 56 -7.31 19.07 8.28
CA GLN A 56 -8.77 18.87 8.19
C GLN A 56 -9.18 17.47 7.66
N TYR A 57 -8.26 16.73 7.03
CA TYR A 57 -8.49 15.36 6.54
C TYR A 57 -7.90 14.29 7.48
N GLY A 58 -7.47 14.66 8.68
CA GLY A 58 -6.82 13.74 9.59
C GLY A 58 -5.41 13.29 9.18
N SER A 59 -4.87 13.84 8.08
CA SER A 59 -3.54 13.46 7.57
C SER A 59 -2.43 14.14 8.36
N THR A 60 -1.40 13.37 8.75
CA THR A 60 -0.19 13.87 9.45
C THR A 60 0.91 14.28 8.45
N PRO A 61 1.97 14.98 8.89
CA PRO A 61 3.13 15.24 8.05
C PRO A 61 3.75 13.98 7.44
N LEU A 62 3.73 12.84 8.18
CA LEU A 62 4.23 11.56 7.67
C LEU A 62 3.38 11.03 6.49
N HIS A 63 2.08 11.25 6.47
CA HIS A 63 1.23 10.95 5.31
C HIS A 63 1.69 11.72 4.07
N TYR A 64 2.02 13.00 4.24
CA TYR A 64 2.48 13.86 3.13
C TYR A 64 3.85 13.47 2.62
N ALA A 65 4.80 13.18 3.51
CA ALA A 65 6.12 12.66 3.14
C ALA A 65 6.01 11.31 2.40
N ALA A 66 5.12 10.42 2.89
CA ALA A 66 4.88 9.11 2.29
C ALA A 66 4.24 9.21 0.89
N ARG A 67 3.25 10.08 0.74
CA ARG A 67 2.57 10.34 -0.55
C ARG A 67 3.52 10.85 -1.63
N SER A 68 4.45 11.74 -1.24
CA SER A 68 5.39 12.38 -2.16
C SER A 68 6.75 11.66 -2.29
N GLY A 69 6.93 10.53 -1.59
CA GLY A 69 8.15 9.72 -1.66
C GLY A 69 9.38 10.38 -1.02
N LYS A 70 9.20 11.33 -0.09
CA LYS A 70 10.28 12.08 0.53
C LYS A 70 10.90 11.30 1.69
N ALA A 71 11.84 10.41 1.35
CA ALA A 71 12.43 9.46 2.30
C ALA A 71 13.14 10.16 3.47
N ASP A 72 13.88 11.26 3.24
CA ASP A 72 14.59 11.97 4.29
C ASP A 72 13.62 12.68 5.25
N ALA A 73 12.54 13.27 4.72
CA ALA A 73 11.48 13.85 5.53
C ALA A 73 10.76 12.77 6.36
N ALA A 74 10.44 11.64 5.75
CA ALA A 74 9.84 10.51 6.46
C ALA A 74 10.76 9.99 7.57
N LYS A 75 12.07 9.82 7.27
CA LYS A 75 13.07 9.41 8.25
C LYS A 75 13.15 10.39 9.43
N LEU A 76 13.18 11.69 9.16
CA LEU A 76 13.23 12.72 10.20
C LEU A 76 11.97 12.69 11.08
N LEU A 77 10.78 12.59 10.48
CA LEU A 77 9.50 12.51 11.22
C LEU A 77 9.45 11.27 12.11
N ILE A 78 9.85 10.09 11.57
CA ILE A 78 9.90 8.84 12.34
C ILE A 78 10.92 8.93 13.48
N ALA A 79 12.11 9.48 13.23
CA ALA A 79 13.11 9.71 14.27
C ALA A 79 12.60 10.67 15.37
N SER A 80 11.67 11.57 15.02
CA SER A 80 10.98 12.45 15.95
C SER A 80 9.73 11.83 16.58
N ARG A 81 9.62 10.49 16.53
CA ARG A 81 8.54 9.66 17.11
C ARG A 81 7.17 9.81 16.45
N ALA A 82 7.11 10.13 15.15
CA ALA A 82 5.86 10.06 14.41
C ALA A 82 5.27 8.64 14.45
N LYS A 83 3.99 8.53 14.73
CA LYS A 83 3.27 7.25 14.75
C LYS A 83 3.04 6.77 13.32
N VAL A 84 3.72 5.68 12.93
CA VAL A 84 3.74 5.17 11.54
C VAL A 84 2.42 4.58 11.05
N ASN A 85 1.52 4.20 11.97
CA ASN A 85 0.26 3.51 11.66
C ASN A 85 -0.98 4.41 11.84
N LEU A 86 -0.82 5.72 12.03
CA LEU A 86 -1.98 6.61 12.10
C LEU A 86 -2.78 6.54 10.80
N LYS A 87 -4.10 6.55 10.96
CA LYS A 87 -5.06 6.58 9.86
C LYS A 87 -5.57 8.01 9.66
N ASP A 88 -5.71 8.42 8.41
CA ASP A 88 -6.44 9.64 8.08
C ASP A 88 -7.96 9.41 8.09
N SER A 89 -8.76 10.41 7.74
CA SER A 89 -10.23 10.34 7.72
C SER A 89 -10.82 9.28 6.76
N LYS A 90 -9.99 8.76 5.83
CA LYS A 90 -10.35 7.66 4.92
C LYS A 90 -9.72 6.32 5.34
N GLU A 91 -9.29 6.20 6.59
CA GLU A 91 -8.58 5.05 7.14
C GLU A 91 -7.24 4.74 6.43
N ILE A 92 -6.72 5.68 5.62
CA ILE A 92 -5.47 5.50 4.88
C ILE A 92 -4.28 5.73 5.83
N THR A 93 -3.28 4.85 5.81
CA THR A 93 -2.02 5.03 6.54
C THR A 93 -0.91 5.55 5.62
N PRO A 94 0.20 6.08 6.17
CA PRO A 94 1.37 6.44 5.37
C PRO A 94 1.86 5.31 4.46
N LEU A 95 1.76 4.03 4.90
CA LEU A 95 2.15 2.87 4.11
C LEU A 95 1.31 2.71 2.83
N HIS A 96 -0.01 2.91 2.90
CA HIS A 96 -0.89 2.86 1.72
C HIS A 96 -0.50 3.93 0.70
N LEU A 97 -0.20 5.15 1.16
CA LEU A 97 0.18 6.26 0.28
C LEU A 97 1.53 6.01 -0.40
N ALA A 98 2.54 5.55 0.37
CA ALA A 98 3.84 5.19 -0.17
C ALA A 98 3.75 4.04 -1.17
N ALA A 99 2.92 3.03 -0.87
CA ALA A 99 2.69 1.87 -1.73
C ALA A 99 2.02 2.27 -3.05
N SER A 100 0.95 3.05 -2.99
CA SER A 100 0.27 3.61 -4.17
C SER A 100 1.19 4.47 -5.03
N GLY A 101 2.04 5.30 -4.40
CA GLY A 101 3.04 6.13 -5.07
C GLY A 101 4.18 5.33 -5.73
N GLY A 102 4.41 4.09 -5.30
CA GLY A 102 5.56 3.30 -5.75
C GLY A 102 6.88 3.68 -5.07
N HIS A 103 6.81 4.32 -3.91
CA HIS A 103 7.95 4.88 -3.20
C HIS A 103 8.69 3.83 -2.36
N THR A 104 9.40 2.92 -3.02
CA THR A 104 10.04 1.74 -2.41
C THR A 104 10.92 2.09 -1.20
N LYS A 105 11.68 3.20 -1.26
CA LYS A 105 12.52 3.64 -0.12
C LYS A 105 11.68 3.99 1.11
N VAL A 106 10.56 4.70 0.91
CA VAL A 106 9.65 5.08 2.01
C VAL A 106 8.91 3.86 2.54
N VAL A 107 8.45 2.97 1.67
CA VAL A 107 7.83 1.68 2.08
C VAL A 107 8.80 0.88 2.94
N ALA A 108 10.05 0.71 2.51
CA ALA A 108 11.07 0.00 3.28
C ALA A 108 11.31 0.65 4.65
N LEU A 109 11.40 1.98 4.69
CA LEU A 109 11.57 2.75 5.92
C LEU A 109 10.40 2.57 6.89
N LEU A 110 9.16 2.68 6.39
CA LEU A 110 7.95 2.50 7.20
C LEU A 110 7.88 1.09 7.79
N LEU A 111 8.10 0.05 6.97
CA LEU A 111 8.09 -1.34 7.42
C LEU A 111 9.18 -1.62 8.46
N ALA A 112 10.39 -1.05 8.28
CA ALA A 112 11.49 -1.18 9.25
C ALA A 112 11.18 -0.51 10.59
N ASN A 113 10.22 0.43 10.63
CA ASN A 113 9.79 1.13 11.85
C ASN A 113 8.39 0.69 12.32
N GLY A 114 7.95 -0.53 11.98
CA GLY A 114 6.75 -1.13 12.52
C GLY A 114 5.45 -0.72 11.82
N ALA A 115 5.52 -0.28 10.55
CA ALA A 115 4.30 -0.12 9.77
C ALA A 115 3.63 -1.48 9.55
N ASP A 116 2.36 -1.57 9.91
CA ASP A 116 1.58 -2.79 9.80
C ASP A 116 0.92 -2.87 8.42
N TYR A 117 1.40 -3.78 7.59
CA TYR A 117 0.87 -4.03 6.25
C TYR A 117 -0.51 -4.71 6.25
N LYS A 118 -1.00 -5.19 7.41
CA LYS A 118 -2.34 -5.78 7.57
C LYS A 118 -3.43 -4.74 7.75
N ILE A 119 -3.07 -3.50 8.10
CA ILE A 119 -4.05 -2.42 8.23
C ILE A 119 -4.73 -2.23 6.87
N THR A 120 -6.05 -2.16 6.90
CA THR A 120 -6.88 -1.95 5.71
C THR A 120 -7.41 -0.52 5.66
N CYS A 121 -7.70 -0.02 4.46
CA CYS A 121 -8.21 1.32 4.23
C CYS A 121 -9.45 1.34 3.33
N GLY A 122 -10.22 2.41 3.45
CA GLY A 122 -11.38 2.69 2.63
C GLY A 122 -12.54 1.71 2.83
N GLU A 123 -13.59 1.88 2.06
CA GLU A 123 -14.80 1.06 2.12
C GLU A 123 -14.53 -0.41 1.70
N ARG A 124 -13.61 -0.60 0.75
CA ARG A 124 -13.20 -1.93 0.30
C ARG A 124 -12.31 -2.68 1.28
N LYS A 125 -11.86 -2.05 2.36
CA LYS A 125 -10.95 -2.67 3.35
C LYS A 125 -9.69 -3.27 2.69
N GLU A 126 -9.07 -2.50 1.79
CA GLU A 126 -7.88 -2.93 1.05
C GLU A 126 -6.60 -2.75 1.89
N PRO A 127 -5.74 -3.78 2.03
CA PRO A 127 -4.39 -3.63 2.58
C PRO A 127 -3.47 -2.86 1.62
N ALA A 128 -2.30 -2.42 2.11
CA ALA A 128 -1.32 -1.67 1.31
C ALA A 128 -0.86 -2.40 0.03
N LEU A 129 -0.91 -3.74 0.00
CA LEU A 129 -0.61 -4.56 -1.18
C LEU A 129 -1.53 -4.20 -2.36
N PHE A 130 -2.85 -4.04 -2.10
CA PHE A 130 -3.81 -3.65 -3.14
C PHE A 130 -3.51 -2.26 -3.70
N ALA A 131 -3.12 -1.31 -2.84
CA ALA A 131 -2.75 0.04 -3.28
C ALA A 131 -1.57 0.00 -4.28
N ALA A 132 -0.59 -0.89 -4.04
CA ALA A 132 0.55 -1.10 -4.93
C ALA A 132 0.14 -1.80 -6.24
N VAL A 133 -0.67 -2.87 -6.17
CA VAL A 133 -1.19 -3.60 -7.35
C VAL A 133 -2.06 -2.69 -8.20
N ASN A 134 -3.00 -1.98 -7.59
CA ASN A 134 -3.91 -1.05 -8.26
C ASN A 134 -3.21 0.05 -9.05
N LYS A 135 -1.99 0.40 -8.68
CA LYS A 135 -1.13 1.41 -9.33
C LYS A 135 0.04 0.79 -10.10
N ASN A 136 0.04 -0.53 -10.30
CA ASN A 136 1.07 -1.28 -11.01
C ASN A 136 2.50 -1.01 -10.47
N ARG A 137 2.67 -1.07 -9.14
CA ARG A 137 3.94 -0.79 -8.47
C ARG A 137 4.72 -2.08 -8.15
N ALA A 138 5.18 -2.78 -9.18
CA ALA A 138 5.78 -4.11 -9.06
C ALA A 138 6.91 -4.21 -8.01
N LYS A 139 7.81 -3.20 -7.94
CA LYS A 139 8.90 -3.17 -6.94
C LYS A 139 8.37 -3.10 -5.50
N VAL A 140 7.30 -2.35 -5.28
CA VAL A 140 6.66 -2.25 -3.96
C VAL A 140 5.91 -3.54 -3.62
N VAL A 141 5.21 -4.14 -4.59
CA VAL A 141 4.55 -5.45 -4.40
C VAL A 141 5.58 -6.50 -4.00
N ALA A 142 6.70 -6.62 -4.73
CA ALA A 142 7.76 -7.56 -4.37
C ALA A 142 8.32 -7.31 -2.96
N LEU A 143 8.52 -6.04 -2.57
CA LEU A 143 8.98 -5.67 -1.24
C LEU A 143 7.97 -6.06 -0.16
N LEU A 144 6.68 -5.71 -0.32
CA LEU A 144 5.63 -6.06 0.65
C LEU A 144 5.55 -7.58 0.84
N LEU A 145 5.55 -8.36 -0.24
CA LEU A 145 5.53 -9.83 -0.19
C LEU A 145 6.77 -10.39 0.50
N SER A 146 7.97 -9.86 0.22
CA SER A 146 9.21 -10.27 0.89
C SER A 146 9.23 -9.96 2.39
N LYS A 147 8.38 -9.03 2.85
CA LYS A 147 8.18 -8.67 4.27
C LYS A 147 7.01 -9.41 4.92
N GLY A 148 6.43 -10.39 4.23
CA GLY A 148 5.40 -11.26 4.77
C GLY A 148 3.96 -10.77 4.57
N ALA A 149 3.73 -9.78 3.69
CA ALA A 149 2.37 -9.42 3.33
C ALA A 149 1.66 -10.63 2.69
N ASP A 150 0.42 -10.88 3.11
CA ASP A 150 -0.35 -12.01 2.58
C ASP A 150 -0.80 -11.72 1.14
N VAL A 151 -0.22 -12.49 0.20
CA VAL A 151 -0.57 -12.41 -1.23
C VAL A 151 -2.02 -12.77 -1.50
N ASN A 152 -2.64 -13.54 -0.62
CA ASN A 152 -4.03 -14.01 -0.70
C ASN A 152 -4.99 -13.22 0.20
N ALA A 153 -4.55 -12.10 0.77
CA ALA A 153 -5.43 -11.21 1.52
C ALA A 153 -6.63 -10.82 0.66
N LYS A 154 -7.80 -10.76 1.29
CA LYS A 154 -9.06 -10.40 0.62
C LYS A 154 -9.51 -9.02 1.05
N ASP A 155 -10.12 -8.31 0.12
CA ASP A 155 -10.87 -7.10 0.41
C ASP A 155 -12.30 -7.42 0.92
N ALA A 156 -13.11 -6.38 1.14
CA ALA A 156 -14.50 -6.52 1.61
C ALA A 156 -15.41 -7.28 0.64
N PHE A 157 -15.02 -7.41 -0.64
CA PHE A 157 -15.76 -8.16 -1.67
C PHE A 157 -15.19 -9.57 -1.89
N ALA A 158 -14.31 -10.04 -0.98
CA ALA A 158 -13.60 -11.30 -1.09
C ALA A 158 -12.68 -11.39 -2.33
N GLU A 159 -12.37 -10.26 -3.01
CA GLU A 159 -11.40 -10.20 -4.09
C GLU A 159 -9.97 -10.17 -3.53
N THR A 160 -9.03 -10.77 -4.27
CA THR A 160 -7.60 -10.78 -3.95
C THR A 160 -6.85 -9.76 -4.81
N ALA A 161 -5.58 -9.51 -4.46
CA ALA A 161 -4.69 -8.70 -5.29
C ALA A 161 -4.53 -9.27 -6.71
N LEU A 162 -4.58 -10.62 -6.87
CA LEU A 162 -4.57 -11.29 -8.18
C LEU A 162 -5.82 -10.97 -8.99
N ASP A 163 -7.01 -11.02 -8.37
CA ASP A 163 -8.26 -10.66 -9.04
C ASP A 163 -8.23 -9.22 -9.55
N SER A 164 -7.66 -8.31 -8.77
CA SER A 164 -7.47 -6.92 -9.16
C SER A 164 -6.48 -6.75 -10.32
N ALA A 165 -5.36 -7.50 -10.30
CA ALA A 165 -4.37 -7.47 -11.39
C ALA A 165 -4.95 -7.98 -12.71
N VAL A 166 -5.73 -9.08 -12.67
CA VAL A 166 -6.45 -9.62 -13.85
C VAL A 166 -7.49 -8.63 -14.34
N GLY A 167 -8.31 -8.07 -13.44
CA GLY A 167 -9.33 -7.08 -13.81
C GLY A 167 -8.75 -5.83 -14.49
N LYS A 168 -7.49 -5.49 -14.20
CA LYS A 168 -6.77 -4.36 -14.81
C LYS A 168 -5.93 -4.73 -16.03
N GLY A 169 -5.85 -5.99 -16.39
CA GLY A 169 -5.05 -6.44 -17.52
C GLY A 169 -3.55 -6.22 -17.31
N LEU A 170 -2.99 -6.62 -16.17
CA LEU A 170 -1.59 -6.41 -15.79
C LEU A 170 -0.83 -7.75 -15.79
N PRO A 171 -0.36 -8.26 -16.94
CA PRO A 171 0.20 -9.61 -17.04
C PRO A 171 1.45 -9.81 -16.19
N GLU A 172 2.38 -8.86 -16.15
CA GLU A 172 3.59 -8.97 -15.34
C GLU A 172 3.27 -8.98 -13.83
N MET A 173 2.21 -8.26 -13.43
CA MET A 173 1.73 -8.26 -12.04
C MET A 173 1.08 -9.59 -11.69
N VAL A 174 0.29 -10.16 -12.59
CA VAL A 174 -0.30 -11.51 -12.44
C VAL A 174 0.82 -12.55 -12.28
N ALA A 175 1.84 -12.50 -13.12
CA ALA A 175 2.99 -13.40 -13.02
C ALA A 175 3.74 -13.23 -11.68
N LEU A 176 3.96 -11.97 -11.25
CA LEU A 176 4.62 -11.67 -9.97
C LEU A 176 3.85 -12.24 -8.79
N LEU A 177 2.53 -12.02 -8.75
CA LEU A 177 1.67 -12.51 -7.68
C LEU A 177 1.60 -14.03 -7.67
N ALA A 178 1.42 -14.67 -8.84
CA ALA A 178 1.41 -16.13 -8.98
C ALA A 178 2.72 -16.76 -8.49
N LYS A 179 3.87 -16.21 -8.89
CA LYS A 179 5.21 -16.63 -8.42
C LYS A 179 5.35 -16.55 -6.90
N ASN A 180 4.66 -15.63 -6.25
CA ASN A 180 4.67 -15.45 -4.80
C ASN A 180 3.52 -16.20 -4.09
N GLY A 181 2.90 -17.18 -4.72
CA GLY A 181 1.93 -18.09 -4.09
C GLY A 181 0.49 -17.58 -4.11
N ALA A 182 0.14 -16.66 -5.00
CA ALA A 182 -1.27 -16.27 -5.19
C ALA A 182 -2.11 -17.47 -5.66
N LYS A 183 -3.29 -17.64 -5.09
CA LYS A 183 -4.25 -18.70 -5.46
C LYS A 183 -4.84 -18.39 -6.83
N VAL A 184 -4.28 -18.98 -7.88
CA VAL A 184 -4.64 -18.69 -9.28
C VAL A 184 -6.06 -19.09 -9.68
N ASN A 185 -6.73 -19.91 -8.86
CA ASN A 185 -8.13 -20.28 -9.07
C ASN A 185 -9.12 -19.32 -8.36
N GLY A 186 -8.60 -18.27 -7.75
CA GLY A 186 -9.40 -17.25 -7.06
C GLY A 186 -9.77 -17.61 -5.62
N GLY A 187 -10.38 -16.64 -4.95
CA GLY A 187 -10.77 -16.74 -3.54
C GLY A 187 -12.25 -16.48 -3.28
N GLY A 188 -13.04 -16.13 -4.30
CA GLY A 188 -14.46 -15.84 -4.22
C GLY A 188 -15.09 -15.71 -5.60
N GLY A 189 -16.33 -16.10 -5.77
CA GLY A 189 -17.15 -15.89 -6.96
C GLY A 189 -16.54 -16.32 -8.28
N THR A 190 -16.19 -15.36 -9.12
CA THR A 190 -15.65 -15.58 -10.47
C THR A 190 -14.14 -15.84 -10.42
N SER A 191 -13.66 -16.91 -11.04
CA SER A 191 -12.22 -17.19 -11.06
C SER A 191 -11.46 -16.20 -11.97
N PRO A 192 -10.16 -15.97 -11.68
CA PRO A 192 -9.28 -15.15 -12.53
C PRO A 192 -9.29 -15.59 -14.00
N LEU A 193 -9.35 -16.91 -14.26
CA LEU A 193 -9.36 -17.45 -15.62
C LEU A 193 -10.66 -17.14 -16.37
N HIS A 194 -11.82 -17.14 -15.70
CA HIS A 194 -13.08 -16.68 -16.33
C HIS A 194 -12.98 -15.20 -16.70
N LYS A 195 -12.50 -14.34 -15.79
CA LYS A 195 -12.33 -12.90 -16.02
C LYS A 195 -11.42 -12.65 -17.24
N ALA A 196 -10.25 -13.29 -17.26
CA ALA A 196 -9.29 -13.17 -18.36
C ALA A 196 -9.85 -13.69 -19.69
N ALA A 197 -10.59 -14.80 -19.64
CA ALA A 197 -11.22 -15.39 -20.82
C ALA A 197 -12.30 -14.49 -21.44
N SER A 198 -13.19 -13.93 -20.63
CA SER A 198 -14.26 -13.04 -21.09
C SER A 198 -13.76 -11.73 -21.70
N THR A 199 -12.67 -11.20 -21.15
CA THR A 199 -12.08 -9.93 -21.59
C THR A 199 -11.05 -10.07 -22.71
N GLY A 200 -10.67 -11.31 -23.08
CA GLY A 200 -9.73 -11.58 -24.17
C GLY A 200 -8.26 -11.31 -23.81
N GLN A 201 -7.90 -11.45 -22.55
CA GLN A 201 -6.54 -11.19 -22.05
C GLN A 201 -5.63 -12.41 -22.28
N LYS A 202 -5.17 -12.59 -23.50
CA LYS A 202 -4.43 -13.76 -23.97
C LYS A 202 -3.23 -14.09 -23.06
N GLU A 203 -2.36 -13.14 -22.84
CA GLU A 203 -1.14 -13.33 -22.03
C GLU A 203 -1.46 -13.72 -20.58
N ILE A 204 -2.49 -13.13 -19.98
CA ILE A 204 -2.94 -13.48 -18.64
C ILE A 204 -3.51 -14.90 -18.60
N VAL A 205 -4.30 -15.31 -19.62
CA VAL A 205 -4.79 -16.69 -19.72
C VAL A 205 -3.62 -17.67 -19.76
N GLU A 206 -2.60 -17.41 -20.59
CA GLU A 206 -1.39 -18.24 -20.69
C GLU A 206 -0.62 -18.29 -19.35
N ILE A 207 -0.44 -17.14 -18.67
CA ILE A 207 0.20 -17.08 -17.36
C ILE A 207 -0.58 -17.88 -16.32
N LEU A 208 -1.90 -17.74 -16.26
CA LEU A 208 -2.73 -18.46 -15.29
C LEU A 208 -2.65 -19.98 -15.51
N ILE A 209 -2.74 -20.45 -16.77
CA ILE A 209 -2.61 -21.87 -17.12
C ILE A 209 -1.21 -22.40 -16.76
N ALA A 210 -0.15 -21.66 -17.10
CA ALA A 210 1.24 -22.01 -16.76
C ALA A 210 1.45 -22.13 -15.24
N ASN A 211 0.67 -21.38 -14.44
CA ASN A 211 0.67 -21.45 -12.98
C ASN A 211 -0.42 -22.40 -12.44
N LYS A 212 -0.85 -23.40 -13.24
CA LYS A 212 -1.75 -24.49 -12.84
C LYS A 212 -3.20 -24.03 -12.52
N ALA A 213 -3.69 -22.99 -13.17
CA ALA A 213 -5.11 -22.69 -13.12
C ALA A 213 -5.92 -23.86 -13.68
N LYS A 214 -6.99 -24.23 -12.97
CA LYS A 214 -7.92 -25.28 -13.43
C LYS A 214 -8.69 -24.78 -14.66
N VAL A 215 -8.37 -25.31 -15.84
CA VAL A 215 -8.94 -24.86 -17.12
C VAL A 215 -10.46 -25.06 -17.17
N ASN A 216 -10.94 -26.14 -16.53
CA ASN A 216 -12.36 -26.52 -16.45
C ASN A 216 -12.99 -26.17 -15.10
N ILE A 217 -12.48 -25.14 -14.42
CA ILE A 217 -13.11 -24.65 -13.18
C ILE A 217 -14.52 -24.12 -13.54
N THR A 218 -15.51 -24.51 -12.75
CA THR A 218 -16.88 -24.02 -12.92
C THR A 218 -17.24 -22.98 -11.86
N ILE A 219 -18.14 -22.10 -12.22
CA ILE A 219 -18.79 -21.13 -11.31
C ILE A 219 -20.28 -21.45 -11.21
N ALA A 220 -21.07 -20.57 -10.58
CA ALA A 220 -22.51 -20.74 -10.53
C ALA A 220 -23.08 -21.02 -11.94
N PHE A 221 -24.03 -21.96 -12.02
CA PHE A 221 -24.65 -22.45 -13.28
C PHE A 221 -23.75 -23.29 -14.19
N GLY A 222 -22.62 -23.79 -13.71
CA GLY A 222 -21.76 -24.74 -14.44
C GLY A 222 -20.89 -24.10 -15.53
N ASP A 223 -20.92 -22.78 -15.72
CA ASP A 223 -20.11 -22.09 -16.72
C ASP A 223 -18.61 -22.31 -16.48
N THR A 224 -17.87 -22.59 -17.56
CA THR A 224 -16.42 -22.71 -17.61
C THR A 224 -15.77 -21.45 -18.21
N PRO A 225 -14.43 -21.27 -18.09
CA PRO A 225 -13.72 -20.22 -18.83
C PRO A 225 -13.92 -20.29 -20.35
N LEU A 226 -14.09 -21.51 -20.91
CA LEU A 226 -14.36 -21.70 -22.34
C LEU A 226 -15.75 -21.17 -22.72
N ASP A 227 -16.77 -21.39 -21.90
CA ASP A 227 -18.11 -20.82 -22.13
C ASP A 227 -18.05 -19.29 -22.15
N TRP A 228 -17.32 -18.70 -21.24
CA TRP A 228 -17.15 -17.25 -21.18
C TRP A 228 -16.37 -16.70 -22.37
N ALA A 229 -15.34 -17.39 -22.85
CA ALA A 229 -14.63 -17.02 -24.07
C ALA A 229 -15.56 -17.09 -25.29
N ASN A 230 -16.32 -18.17 -25.44
CA ASN A 230 -17.27 -18.37 -26.57
C ASN A 230 -18.37 -17.30 -26.57
N ARG A 231 -19.02 -17.09 -25.42
CA ARG A 231 -20.11 -16.13 -25.24
C ARG A 231 -19.68 -14.68 -25.53
N ASN A 232 -18.39 -14.36 -25.23
CA ASN A 232 -17.83 -13.04 -25.50
C ASN A 232 -17.05 -12.96 -26.83
N GLY A 233 -17.18 -13.96 -27.72
CA GLY A 233 -16.56 -13.97 -29.04
C GLY A 233 -15.03 -13.98 -29.06
N LYS A 234 -14.39 -14.44 -27.99
CA LYS A 234 -12.91 -14.46 -27.83
C LYS A 234 -12.35 -15.75 -28.45
N LYS A 235 -12.38 -15.85 -29.77
CA LYS A 235 -12.01 -17.06 -30.53
C LYS A 235 -10.58 -17.53 -30.21
N ASP A 236 -9.62 -16.61 -30.11
CA ASP A 236 -8.21 -16.93 -29.81
C ASP A 236 -8.07 -17.53 -28.41
N ILE A 237 -8.80 -17.01 -27.44
CA ILE A 237 -8.83 -17.54 -26.07
C ILE A 237 -9.47 -18.92 -26.03
N ALA A 238 -10.60 -19.08 -26.74
CA ALA A 238 -11.27 -20.37 -26.84
C ALA A 238 -10.34 -21.44 -27.44
N ALA A 239 -9.56 -21.09 -28.46
CA ALA A 239 -8.56 -22.00 -29.05
C ALA A 239 -7.46 -22.37 -28.05
N ILE A 240 -6.96 -21.39 -27.27
CA ILE A 240 -5.95 -21.65 -26.22
C ILE A 240 -6.52 -22.56 -25.16
N LEU A 241 -7.72 -22.28 -24.64
CA LEU A 241 -8.37 -23.10 -23.62
C LEU A 241 -8.58 -24.54 -24.11
N LYS A 242 -9.09 -24.73 -25.32
CA LYS A 242 -9.27 -26.06 -25.94
C LYS A 242 -7.94 -26.81 -26.07
N LYS A 243 -6.87 -26.15 -26.50
CA LYS A 243 -5.52 -26.71 -26.58
C LYS A 243 -5.03 -27.26 -25.22
N HIS A 244 -5.49 -26.68 -24.14
CA HIS A 244 -5.16 -27.08 -22.77
C HIS A 244 -6.25 -27.95 -22.11
N GLY A 245 -7.12 -28.60 -22.91
CA GLY A 245 -8.16 -29.50 -22.42
C GLY A 245 -9.40 -28.80 -21.87
N GLY A 246 -9.62 -27.54 -22.26
CA GLY A 246 -10.81 -26.78 -21.88
C GLY A 246 -12.06 -27.35 -22.53
N LYS A 247 -13.09 -27.58 -21.72
CA LYS A 247 -14.42 -28.05 -22.09
C LYS A 247 -15.47 -27.00 -21.71
N THR A 248 -16.61 -27.01 -22.41
CA THR A 248 -17.79 -26.25 -21.97
C THR A 248 -18.45 -26.92 -20.76
N GLY A 249 -19.34 -26.19 -20.07
CA GLY A 249 -20.13 -26.79 -18.99
C GLY A 249 -20.97 -27.95 -19.47
N GLU A 250 -21.60 -27.84 -20.65
CA GLU A 250 -22.38 -28.89 -21.30
C GLU A 250 -21.53 -30.14 -21.59
N GLU A 251 -20.31 -29.99 -22.12
CA GLU A 251 -19.38 -31.09 -22.40
C GLU A 251 -18.91 -31.77 -21.09
N LEU A 252 -18.83 -31.03 -19.97
CA LEU A 252 -18.48 -31.61 -18.66
C LEU A 252 -19.63 -32.40 -18.06
N GLU A 253 -20.88 -31.93 -18.22
CA GLU A 253 -22.09 -32.61 -17.74
C GLU A 253 -22.40 -33.87 -18.53
N SER A 254 -22.20 -33.85 -19.88
CA SER A 254 -22.43 -35.01 -20.75
C SER A 254 -21.36 -36.11 -20.61
N GLY A 255 -20.28 -35.87 -19.85
CA GLY A 255 -19.21 -36.85 -19.64
C GLY A 255 -18.29 -37.06 -20.84
N ASN A 256 -18.34 -36.22 -21.85
CA ASN A 256 -17.49 -36.25 -23.05
C ASN A 256 -16.27 -35.32 -22.96
#